data_c69fda702d22da44fb85d08d76974812
#
_entry.id   c69fda702d22da44fb85d08d76974812
#
_cell.length_a   1.000
_cell.length_b   1.000
_cell.length_c   1.000
_cell.angle_alpha   90.00
_cell.angle_beta   90.00
_cell.angle_gamma   90.00
#
_symmetry.space_group_name_H-M   'P 1'
#
loop_
_entity.id
_entity.type
_entity.pdbx_description
1 polymer ?
#
loop_
_entity_poly.entity_id
_entity_poly.type
_entity_poly.pdbx_seq_one_letter_code
_entity_poly.pdbx_strand_id
1 'polypeptide(L)'
;MNRLIKSTLLAGALLALSACGFHLRGLSAPLTPLPFASIAIQQAGNLAEPLQSALQRDGRVQLQSRAADAEVVLTIDSTANAKDILTINRGGKVNEYLLTYRVEASVQRKGEDMPLPLTVVVRRELSYSDSAVLGKEREEALLLEDMRRDAAEQLMHRLAYLPKPGNASIKP
;
A
#
# COMPACT_ATOMS: atom_id res chain seq x y z
N MET A 1 6.51 -1.32 -56.13
CA MET A 1 7.73 -1.28 -55.31
C MET A 1 7.56 -0.47 -54.03
N ASN A 2 6.92 0.74 -54.07
CA ASN A 2 6.75 1.58 -52.85
C ASN A 2 5.78 1.03 -51.76
N ARG A 3 4.83 0.18 -52.13
CA ARG A 3 3.89 -0.39 -51.12
C ARG A 3 4.54 -1.49 -50.27
N LEU A 4 5.37 -2.32 -50.85
CA LEU A 4 6.13 -3.39 -50.14
C LEU A 4 7.15 -2.80 -49.17
N ILE A 5 7.84 -1.73 -49.56
CA ILE A 5 8.80 -1.05 -48.68
C ILE A 5 8.11 -0.38 -47.49
N LYS A 6 6.93 0.22 -47.70
CA LYS A 6 6.15 0.82 -46.63
C LYS A 6 5.59 -0.20 -45.63
N SER A 7 5.19 -1.40 -46.11
CA SER A 7 4.67 -2.45 -45.24
C SER A 7 5.79 -3.11 -44.43
N THR A 8 6.99 -3.28 -44.97
CA THR A 8 8.15 -3.78 -44.23
C THR A 8 8.64 -2.78 -43.19
N LEU A 9 8.68 -1.49 -43.49
CA LEU A 9 9.00 -0.44 -42.54
C LEU A 9 8.00 -0.37 -41.37
N LEU A 10 6.70 -0.50 -41.66
CA LEU A 10 5.64 -0.49 -40.67
C LEU A 10 5.72 -1.73 -39.74
N ALA A 11 5.97 -2.90 -40.32
CA ALA A 11 6.16 -4.14 -39.56
C ALA A 11 7.41 -4.08 -38.66
N GLY A 12 8.52 -3.52 -39.16
CA GLY A 12 9.73 -3.29 -38.38
C GLY A 12 9.54 -2.31 -37.22
N ALA A 13 8.76 -1.24 -37.43
CA ALA A 13 8.42 -0.28 -36.39
C ALA A 13 7.52 -0.90 -35.28
N LEU A 14 6.55 -1.74 -35.67
CA LEU A 14 5.70 -2.48 -34.72
C LEU A 14 6.50 -3.49 -33.88
N LEU A 15 7.46 -4.19 -34.49
CA LEU A 15 8.36 -5.10 -33.79
C LEU A 15 9.32 -4.36 -32.84
N ALA A 16 9.80 -3.18 -33.21
CA ALA A 16 10.65 -2.35 -32.36
C ALA A 16 9.91 -1.79 -31.14
N LEU A 17 8.61 -1.48 -31.27
CA LEU A 17 7.78 -1.04 -30.15
C LEU A 17 7.49 -2.17 -29.14
N SER A 18 7.40 -3.42 -29.59
CA SER A 18 7.23 -4.57 -28.68
C SER A 18 8.53 -4.97 -27.97
N ALA A 19 9.69 -4.57 -28.47
CA ALA A 19 11.00 -4.84 -27.86
C ALA A 19 11.31 -3.88 -26.67
N CYS A 20 10.54 -2.79 -26.50
CA CYS A 20 10.74 -1.83 -25.40
C CYS A 20 10.39 -2.36 -24.01
N GLY A 21 10.06 -3.63 -23.82
CA GLY A 21 9.91 -4.26 -22.51
C GLY A 21 8.99 -3.53 -21.52
N PHE A 22 8.03 -2.75 -22.00
CA PHE A 22 7.11 -2.01 -21.16
C PHE A 22 6.10 -2.99 -20.53
N HIS A 23 6.50 -3.60 -19.40
CA HIS A 23 5.59 -4.37 -18.57
C HIS A 23 4.76 -3.41 -17.72
N LEU A 24 3.43 -3.41 -17.90
CA LEU A 24 2.52 -2.75 -16.96
C LEU A 24 2.77 -3.33 -15.56
N ARG A 25 3.41 -2.56 -14.71
CA ARG A 25 3.61 -2.90 -13.31
C ARG A 25 2.23 -2.92 -12.63
N GLY A 26 1.75 -4.11 -12.33
CA GLY A 26 0.44 -4.30 -11.67
C GLY A 26 -0.45 -5.40 -12.26
N LEU A 27 -0.26 -5.77 -13.53
CA LEU A 27 -1.04 -6.86 -14.16
C LEU A 27 -0.27 -8.18 -14.31
N SER A 28 1.05 -8.19 -14.16
CA SER A 28 1.88 -9.36 -14.48
C SER A 28 3.06 -9.58 -13.52
N ALA A 29 3.32 -8.72 -12.55
CA ALA A 29 4.32 -9.02 -11.53
C ALA A 29 3.67 -9.96 -10.51
N PRO A 30 4.16 -11.20 -10.33
CA PRO A 30 3.71 -12.02 -9.22
C PRO A 30 3.98 -11.21 -7.95
N LEU A 31 2.95 -11.03 -7.12
CA LEU A 31 3.11 -10.43 -5.79
C LEU A 31 4.26 -11.18 -5.11
N THR A 32 5.21 -10.46 -4.52
CA THR A 32 6.29 -11.10 -3.76
C THR A 32 5.66 -12.03 -2.75
N PRO A 33 5.97 -13.34 -2.78
CA PRO A 33 5.32 -14.30 -1.90
C PRO A 33 5.58 -13.94 -0.45
N LEU A 34 4.52 -13.96 0.34
CA LEU A 34 4.65 -13.82 1.80
C LEU A 34 5.43 -15.01 2.35
N PRO A 35 6.37 -14.80 3.29
CA PRO A 35 7.23 -15.86 3.81
C PRO A 35 6.54 -16.72 4.89
N PHE A 36 5.22 -16.88 4.81
CA PHE A 36 4.36 -17.66 5.73
C PHE A 36 3.10 -18.11 4.99
N ALA A 37 2.47 -19.20 5.46
CA ALA A 37 1.26 -19.76 4.86
C ALA A 37 -0.03 -19.31 5.57
N SER A 38 0.05 -18.81 6.81
CA SER A 38 -1.12 -18.36 7.55
C SER A 38 -0.84 -17.12 8.41
N ILE A 39 -1.84 -16.25 8.50
CA ILE A 39 -1.79 -15.00 9.26
C ILE A 39 -3.07 -14.79 10.05
N ALA A 40 -2.96 -14.25 11.26
CA ALA A 40 -4.07 -13.65 12.00
C ALA A 40 -3.87 -12.14 12.08
N ILE A 41 -4.96 -11.39 11.98
CA ILE A 41 -4.95 -9.94 12.11
C ILE A 41 -5.71 -9.57 13.38
N GLN A 42 -5.09 -8.76 14.23
CA GLN A 42 -5.67 -8.30 15.50
C GLN A 42 -5.75 -6.78 15.54
N GLN A 43 -6.77 -6.26 16.23
CA GLN A 43 -6.99 -4.84 16.48
C GLN A 43 -7.01 -3.96 15.21
N ALA A 44 -7.39 -4.55 14.08
CA ALA A 44 -7.29 -3.88 12.77
C ALA A 44 -8.21 -2.65 12.60
N GLY A 45 -9.30 -2.56 13.37
CA GLY A 45 -10.21 -1.41 13.29
C GLY A 45 -10.65 -1.10 11.86
N ASN A 46 -10.42 0.13 11.41
CA ASN A 46 -10.76 0.59 10.06
C ASN A 46 -9.83 0.05 8.94
N LEU A 47 -8.76 -0.67 9.30
CA LEU A 47 -7.89 -1.37 8.36
C LEU A 47 -8.31 -2.84 8.12
N ALA A 48 -9.30 -3.35 8.87
CA ALA A 48 -9.69 -4.77 8.79
C ALA A 48 -10.09 -5.17 7.37
N GLU A 49 -11.02 -4.44 6.76
CA GLU A 49 -11.48 -4.70 5.40
C GLU A 49 -10.38 -4.52 4.34
N PRO A 50 -9.62 -3.39 4.31
CA PRO A 50 -8.50 -3.24 3.39
C PRO A 50 -7.44 -4.35 3.48
N LEU A 51 -7.07 -4.79 4.68
CA LEU A 51 -6.10 -5.86 4.89
C LEU A 51 -6.65 -7.22 4.44
N GLN A 52 -7.91 -7.53 4.75
CA GLN A 52 -8.56 -8.76 4.29
C GLN A 52 -8.63 -8.80 2.76
N SER A 53 -9.04 -7.71 2.13
CA SER A 53 -9.09 -7.59 0.67
C SER A 53 -7.72 -7.76 0.03
N ALA A 54 -6.66 -7.22 0.63
CA ALA A 54 -5.29 -7.36 0.15
C ALA A 54 -4.81 -8.82 0.26
N LEU A 55 -5.10 -9.51 1.36
CA LEU A 55 -4.79 -10.93 1.56
C LEU A 55 -5.55 -11.84 0.59
N GLN A 56 -6.84 -11.58 0.36
CA GLN A 56 -7.66 -12.34 -0.57
C GLN A 56 -7.16 -12.23 -2.01
N ARG A 57 -6.65 -11.08 -2.41
CA ARG A 57 -6.02 -10.89 -3.74
C ARG A 57 -4.72 -11.68 -3.90
N ASP A 58 -3.96 -11.87 -2.84
CA ASP A 58 -2.78 -12.74 -2.86
C ASP A 58 -3.18 -14.22 -3.02
N GLY A 59 -4.21 -14.66 -2.32
CA GLY A 59 -4.81 -16.00 -2.43
C GLY A 59 -3.92 -17.16 -1.97
N ARG A 60 -2.68 -16.90 -1.58
CA ARG A 60 -1.68 -17.91 -1.15
C ARG A 60 -1.61 -18.08 0.35
N VAL A 61 -2.09 -17.12 1.11
CA VAL A 61 -2.02 -17.06 2.56
C VAL A 61 -3.42 -17.19 3.15
N GLN A 62 -3.57 -18.05 4.14
CA GLN A 62 -4.84 -18.29 4.83
C GLN A 62 -5.00 -17.30 6.00
N LEU A 63 -6.12 -16.58 6.01
CA LEU A 63 -6.49 -15.75 7.15
C LEU A 63 -7.10 -16.63 8.24
N GLN A 64 -6.46 -16.62 9.42
CA GLN A 64 -6.92 -17.36 10.60
C GLN A 64 -7.71 -16.45 11.55
N SER A 65 -8.77 -16.98 12.13
CA SER A 65 -9.58 -16.25 13.10
C SER A 65 -8.92 -16.16 14.49
N ARG A 66 -8.03 -17.11 14.81
CA ARG A 66 -7.33 -17.17 16.10
C ARG A 66 -5.83 -17.05 15.89
N ALA A 67 -5.19 -16.23 16.72
CA ALA A 67 -3.74 -16.06 16.70
C ALA A 67 -2.95 -17.36 16.91
N ALA A 68 -3.48 -18.28 17.73
CA ALA A 68 -2.83 -19.57 18.03
C ALA A 68 -2.69 -20.49 16.80
N ASP A 69 -3.56 -20.32 15.81
CA ASP A 69 -3.60 -21.15 14.60
C ASP A 69 -2.79 -20.53 13.43
N ALA A 70 -2.27 -19.32 13.62
CA ALA A 70 -1.50 -18.59 12.61
C ALA A 70 0.00 -18.77 12.80
N GLU A 71 0.75 -18.78 11.69
CA GLU A 71 2.22 -18.70 11.70
C GLU A 71 2.70 -17.30 12.04
N VAL A 72 1.91 -16.29 11.64
CA VAL A 72 2.20 -14.87 11.85
C VAL A 72 0.96 -14.17 12.39
N VAL A 73 1.16 -13.32 13.39
CA VAL A 73 0.12 -12.43 13.92
C VAL A 73 0.52 -10.99 13.61
N LEU A 74 -0.32 -10.29 12.86
CA LEU A 74 -0.21 -8.85 12.63
C LEU A 74 -1.17 -8.15 13.60
N THR A 75 -0.63 -7.32 14.48
CA THR A 75 -1.41 -6.48 15.39
C THR A 75 -1.29 -5.03 14.94
N ILE A 76 -2.41 -4.33 14.81
CA ILE A 76 -2.42 -2.88 14.57
C ILE A 76 -2.43 -2.20 15.95
N ASP A 77 -1.28 -1.64 16.32
CA ASP A 77 -1.09 -1.06 17.66
C ASP A 77 -1.78 0.31 17.75
N SER A 78 -1.69 1.13 16.69
CA SER A 78 -2.40 2.40 16.59
C SER A 78 -2.57 2.89 15.16
N THR A 79 -3.59 3.73 14.94
CA THR A 79 -3.75 4.52 13.72
C THR A 79 -4.01 5.98 14.07
N ALA A 80 -3.44 6.90 13.31
CA ALA A 80 -3.63 8.34 13.50
C ALA A 80 -3.81 9.06 12.17
N ASN A 81 -4.73 10.04 12.14
CA ASN A 81 -4.90 10.98 11.05
C ASN A 81 -4.42 12.37 11.50
N ALA A 82 -3.72 13.07 10.60
CA ALA A 82 -3.41 14.48 10.75
C ALA A 82 -3.80 15.24 9.48
N LYS A 83 -4.18 16.50 9.66
CA LYS A 83 -4.48 17.45 8.59
C LYS A 83 -3.76 18.76 8.91
N ASP A 84 -2.71 19.03 8.18
CA ASP A 84 -1.85 20.19 8.37
C ASP A 84 -2.00 21.16 7.20
N ILE A 85 -1.86 22.46 7.45
CA ILE A 85 -1.82 23.45 6.37
C ILE A 85 -0.50 23.27 5.62
N LEU A 86 -0.61 22.98 4.33
CA LEU A 86 0.56 22.83 3.46
C LEU A 86 0.94 24.16 2.81
N THR A 87 -0.03 24.87 2.25
CA THR A 87 0.18 26.16 1.61
C THR A 87 -0.92 27.17 1.91
N ILE A 88 -0.56 28.46 1.91
CA ILE A 88 -1.48 29.59 1.97
C ILE A 88 -1.31 30.47 0.74
N ASN A 89 -2.37 31.10 0.26
CA ASN A 89 -2.31 32.05 -0.84
C ASN A 89 -1.86 33.43 -0.38
N ARG A 90 -1.65 34.36 -1.34
CA ARG A 90 -1.23 35.74 -1.03
C ARG A 90 -2.20 36.52 -0.16
N GLY A 91 -3.48 36.10 -0.08
CA GLY A 91 -4.50 36.70 0.76
C GLY A 91 -4.56 36.07 2.17
N GLY A 92 -3.62 35.21 2.55
CA GLY A 92 -3.56 34.54 3.87
C GLY A 92 -4.59 33.40 4.04
N LYS A 93 -5.28 32.98 2.98
CA LYS A 93 -6.22 31.86 3.01
C LYS A 93 -5.52 30.55 2.68
N VAL A 94 -5.97 29.46 3.29
CA VAL A 94 -5.47 28.12 3.00
C VAL A 94 -5.76 27.76 1.54
N ASN A 95 -4.74 27.26 0.85
CA ASN A 95 -4.82 26.80 -0.52
C ASN A 95 -4.70 25.27 -0.60
N GLU A 96 -3.90 24.65 0.27
CA GLU A 96 -3.68 23.22 0.31
C GLU A 96 -3.49 22.73 1.73
N TYR A 97 -4.02 21.52 2.02
CA TYR A 97 -3.75 20.74 3.22
C TYR A 97 -2.89 19.52 2.88
N LEU A 98 -2.05 19.13 3.81
CA LEU A 98 -1.40 17.83 3.85
C LEU A 98 -2.18 16.90 4.76
N LEU A 99 -2.74 15.84 4.20
CA LEU A 99 -3.33 14.74 4.95
C LEU A 99 -2.26 13.71 5.23
N THR A 100 -2.15 13.26 6.47
CA THR A 100 -1.24 12.19 6.88
C THR A 100 -2.02 11.09 7.59
N TYR A 101 -1.89 9.85 7.13
CA TYR A 101 -2.38 8.65 7.79
C TYR A 101 -1.21 7.82 8.26
N ARG A 102 -1.10 7.59 9.57
CA ARG A 102 -0.03 6.83 10.19
C ARG A 102 -0.59 5.56 10.80
N VAL A 103 0.10 4.46 10.58
CA VAL A 103 -0.19 3.15 11.17
C VAL A 103 1.06 2.67 11.89
N GLU A 104 0.91 2.35 13.16
CA GLU A 104 1.88 1.59 13.95
C GLU A 104 1.34 0.18 14.10
N ALA A 105 2.16 -0.80 13.80
CA ALA A 105 1.80 -2.21 13.85
C ALA A 105 2.97 -3.04 14.37
N SER A 106 2.67 -4.22 14.84
CA SER A 106 3.66 -5.20 15.25
C SER A 106 3.37 -6.57 14.62
N VAL A 107 4.43 -7.30 14.31
CA VAL A 107 4.36 -8.63 13.72
C VAL A 107 5.00 -9.63 14.66
N GLN A 108 4.23 -10.61 15.11
CA GLN A 108 4.69 -11.71 15.93
C GLN A 108 4.70 -13.00 15.12
N ARG A 109 5.83 -13.66 15.01
CA ARG A 109 5.93 -15.00 14.44
C ARG A 109 5.78 -16.06 15.53
N LYS A 110 5.22 -17.19 15.16
CA LYS A 110 5.13 -18.34 16.04
C LYS A 110 6.55 -18.84 16.39
N GLY A 111 6.85 -18.86 17.70
CA GLY A 111 8.17 -19.28 18.21
C GLY A 111 9.20 -18.17 18.33
N GLU A 112 8.86 -16.93 17.99
CA GLU A 112 9.70 -15.76 18.27
C GLU A 112 9.16 -15.02 19.51
N ASP A 113 10.03 -14.63 20.44
CA ASP A 113 9.61 -14.01 21.69
C ASP A 113 9.32 -12.51 21.56
N MET A 114 9.91 -11.85 20.56
CA MET A 114 9.78 -10.40 20.38
C MET A 114 9.04 -10.06 19.10
N PRO A 115 7.99 -9.21 19.17
CA PRO A 115 7.32 -8.70 17.98
C PRO A 115 8.23 -7.72 17.22
N LEU A 116 8.15 -7.76 15.90
CA LEU A 116 8.84 -6.82 15.02
C LEU A 116 7.94 -5.60 14.77
N PRO A 117 8.35 -4.37 15.12
CA PRO A 117 7.55 -3.17 14.87
C PRO A 117 7.55 -2.80 13.39
N LEU A 118 6.41 -2.36 12.90
CA LEU A 118 6.21 -1.83 11.55
C LEU A 118 5.52 -0.47 11.65
N THR A 119 6.03 0.51 10.90
CA THR A 119 5.38 1.83 10.78
C THR A 119 5.10 2.12 9.31
N VAL A 120 3.86 2.46 8.98
CA VAL A 120 3.46 2.94 7.65
C VAL A 120 2.96 4.37 7.77
N VAL A 121 3.37 5.23 6.84
CA VAL A 121 2.91 6.62 6.75
C VAL A 121 2.52 6.91 5.31
N VAL A 122 1.24 7.21 5.10
CA VAL A 122 0.69 7.63 3.82
C VAL A 122 0.39 9.11 3.87
N ARG A 123 0.72 9.85 2.80
CA ARG A 123 0.45 11.28 2.69
C ARG A 123 -0.28 11.58 1.39
N ARG A 124 -1.22 12.54 1.46
CA ARG A 124 -1.94 13.08 0.29
C ARG A 124 -2.11 14.58 0.45
N GLU A 125 -2.06 15.29 -0.65
CA GLU A 125 -2.37 16.71 -0.71
C GLU A 125 -3.84 16.88 -1.05
N LEU A 126 -4.50 17.81 -0.37
CA LEU A 126 -5.89 18.19 -0.60
C LEU A 126 -5.93 19.67 -0.92
N SER A 127 -6.24 20.01 -2.18
CA SER A 127 -6.50 21.41 -2.54
C SER A 127 -7.78 21.89 -1.86
N TYR A 128 -7.78 23.13 -1.37
CA TYR A 128 -8.90 23.69 -0.61
C TYR A 128 -9.39 25.01 -1.21
N SER A 129 -10.69 25.23 -1.13
CA SER A 129 -11.31 26.51 -1.51
C SER A 129 -12.56 26.75 -0.67
N ASP A 130 -12.66 27.94 -0.07
CA ASP A 130 -13.81 28.35 0.74
C ASP A 130 -15.15 28.32 -0.03
N SER A 131 -15.10 28.38 -1.36
CA SER A 131 -16.32 28.37 -2.20
C SER A 131 -16.89 26.96 -2.42
N ALA A 132 -16.19 25.89 -2.02
CA ALA A 132 -16.56 24.50 -2.32
C ALA A 132 -16.44 23.57 -1.10
N VAL A 133 -16.72 24.06 0.10
CA VAL A 133 -16.49 23.35 1.39
C VAL A 133 -17.10 21.95 1.41
N LEU A 134 -18.40 21.80 1.08
CA LEU A 134 -19.08 20.50 1.08
C LEU A 134 -18.47 19.50 0.08
N GLY A 135 -17.99 20.00 -1.07
CA GLY A 135 -17.29 19.18 -2.05
C GLY A 135 -15.94 18.71 -1.52
N LYS A 136 -15.23 19.58 -0.81
CA LYS A 136 -13.92 19.31 -0.23
C LYS A 136 -13.98 18.35 0.95
N GLU A 137 -15.03 18.40 1.77
CA GLU A 137 -15.27 17.40 2.83
C GLU A 137 -15.46 15.98 2.27
N ARG A 138 -16.21 15.86 1.16
CA ARG A 138 -16.38 14.57 0.47
C ARG A 138 -15.07 14.06 -0.15
N GLU A 139 -14.31 14.95 -0.78
CA GLU A 139 -13.01 14.63 -1.36
C GLU A 139 -12.03 14.16 -0.28
N GLU A 140 -11.99 14.85 0.87
CA GLU A 140 -11.19 14.45 2.02
C GLU A 140 -11.55 13.04 2.52
N ALA A 141 -12.84 12.73 2.65
CA ALA A 141 -13.31 11.42 3.08
C ALA A 141 -12.87 10.31 2.11
N LEU A 142 -12.96 10.55 0.79
CA LEU A 142 -12.49 9.62 -0.23
C LEU A 142 -10.97 9.44 -0.20
N LEU A 143 -10.22 10.52 -0.01
CA LEU A 143 -8.76 10.45 0.13
C LEU A 143 -8.35 9.65 1.36
N LEU A 144 -9.02 9.83 2.50
CA LEU A 144 -8.75 9.06 3.71
C LEU A 144 -9.07 7.56 3.53
N GLU A 145 -10.09 7.23 2.75
CA GLU A 145 -10.39 5.83 2.41
C GLU A 145 -9.31 5.23 1.50
N ASP A 146 -8.86 5.97 0.49
CA ASP A 146 -7.76 5.58 -0.38
C ASP A 146 -6.44 5.40 0.39
N MET A 147 -6.14 6.31 1.32
CA MET A 147 -4.96 6.24 2.18
C MET A 147 -4.97 4.99 3.08
N ARG A 148 -6.14 4.55 3.57
CA ARG A 148 -6.26 3.29 4.34
C ARG A 148 -5.95 2.07 3.45
N ARG A 149 -6.46 2.04 2.21
CA ARG A 149 -6.15 0.98 1.25
C ARG A 149 -4.65 0.94 0.92
N ASP A 150 -4.06 2.09 0.64
CA ASP A 150 -2.61 2.20 0.37
C ASP A 150 -1.79 1.76 1.61
N ALA A 151 -2.19 2.14 2.81
CA ALA A 151 -1.53 1.70 4.04
C ALA A 151 -1.58 0.18 4.22
N ALA A 152 -2.72 -0.46 3.92
CA ALA A 152 -2.85 -1.91 3.94
C ALA A 152 -1.93 -2.58 2.91
N GLU A 153 -1.85 -2.06 1.70
CA GLU A 153 -0.94 -2.56 0.66
C GLU A 153 0.54 -2.41 1.05
N GLN A 154 0.91 -1.28 1.66
CA GLN A 154 2.26 -1.07 2.17
C GLN A 154 2.60 -2.02 3.33
N LEU A 155 1.65 -2.31 4.23
CA LEU A 155 1.82 -3.32 5.27
C LEU A 155 2.05 -4.70 4.65
N MET A 156 1.22 -5.11 3.69
CA MET A 156 1.39 -6.38 2.97
C MET A 156 2.75 -6.48 2.28
N HIS A 157 3.18 -5.39 1.64
CA HIS A 157 4.51 -5.33 1.03
C HIS A 157 5.63 -5.51 2.07
N ARG A 158 5.53 -4.88 3.24
CA ARG A 158 6.51 -5.05 4.32
C ARG A 158 6.51 -6.46 4.88
N LEU A 159 5.35 -7.10 5.01
CA LEU A 159 5.21 -8.50 5.42
C LEU A 159 5.92 -9.47 4.45
N ALA A 160 5.93 -9.15 3.15
CA ALA A 160 6.64 -9.95 2.15
C ALA A 160 8.18 -9.90 2.31
N TYR A 161 8.69 -8.85 2.93
CA TYR A 161 10.14 -8.65 3.15
C TYR A 161 10.55 -8.87 4.63
N LEU A 162 9.73 -9.55 5.42
CA LEU A 162 10.13 -9.90 6.79
C LEU A 162 11.44 -10.71 6.78
N PRO A 163 12.39 -10.44 7.69
CA PRO A 163 13.60 -11.24 7.84
C PRO A 163 13.25 -12.71 8.01
N LYS A 164 14.06 -13.61 7.48
CA LYS A 164 13.83 -15.05 7.69
C LYS A 164 13.98 -15.39 9.18
N PRO A 165 13.21 -16.38 9.71
CA PRO A 165 13.37 -16.85 11.09
C PRO A 165 14.84 -17.15 11.39
N GLY A 166 15.35 -16.67 12.52
CA GLY A 166 16.73 -16.88 12.94
C GLY A 166 17.77 -15.83 12.50
N ASN A 167 17.40 -14.85 11.65
CA ASN A 167 18.32 -13.79 11.18
C ASN A 167 18.03 -12.41 11.80
N ALA A 168 17.29 -12.33 12.88
CA ALA A 168 17.08 -11.10 13.65
C ALA A 168 18.30 -10.73 14.50
N SER A 169 19.50 -10.80 13.93
CA SER A 169 20.69 -10.15 14.52
C SER A 169 20.61 -8.68 14.15
N ILE A 170 19.99 -7.89 15.00
CA ILE A 170 20.17 -6.44 15.02
C ILE A 170 21.66 -6.20 15.27
N LYS A 171 22.39 -5.83 14.21
CA LYS A 171 23.74 -5.31 14.37
C LYS A 171 23.59 -3.87 14.87
N PRO A 172 24.20 -3.52 16.01
CA PRO A 172 24.11 -2.17 16.57
C PRO A 172 24.72 -1.13 15.66
#